data_73c7e5a5c0c24551d49db67b7312813e
#
_entry.id   73c7e5a5c0c24551d49db67b7312813e
#
_cell.length_a   1.000
_cell.length_b   1.000
_cell.length_c   1.000
_cell.angle_alpha   90.00
_cell.angle_beta   90.00
_cell.angle_gamma   90.00
#
_symmetry.space_group_name_H-M   'P 1'
#
loop_
_entity.id
_entity.type
_entity.pdbx_description
1 polymer ?
#
loop_
_entity_poly.entity_id
_entity_poly.type
_entity_poly.pdbx_seq_one_letter_code
_entity_poly.pdbx_strand_id
1 'polypeptide(L)'
;MAEPGTLRLAHRGDWRAAPENSLAAVEAALAVPGCDGLEFDIRCSSDGVAVLLHDESLARVQRMPAACATLTAAELAQYGIPTLGQVLGAIGCDPFLDVELKEPVQGAIDVLELERGRIDDDGRPTLRSAVVSSFEERILRWVADQRPTWPRWLNASDLSAATIDHALELGCSAISVDWHGIDAGAVARAHESGLGFAAWTVRDEATYRRVEDLGAIAVCVEAGTLDG
;
A
#
# COMPACT_ATOMS: atom_id res chain seq x y z
N MET A 1 -17.74 19.90 -7.03
CA MET A 1 -17.64 18.43 -6.92
C MET A 1 -17.40 18.16 -5.45
N ALA A 2 -18.06 17.18 -4.84
CA ALA A 2 -17.72 16.75 -3.48
C ALA A 2 -16.25 16.28 -3.51
N GLU A 3 -15.46 16.65 -2.50
CA GLU A 3 -14.13 16.09 -2.33
C GLU A 3 -14.27 14.56 -2.19
N PRO A 4 -13.38 13.77 -2.80
CA PRO A 4 -13.43 12.34 -2.59
C PRO A 4 -13.29 12.05 -1.10
N GLY A 5 -14.18 11.21 -0.55
CA GLY A 5 -14.12 10.81 0.84
C GLY A 5 -12.80 10.08 1.15
N THR A 6 -12.47 9.97 2.43
CA THR A 6 -11.32 9.20 2.91
C THR A 6 -11.48 7.72 2.52
N LEU A 7 -10.49 7.15 1.82
CA LEU A 7 -10.52 5.75 1.42
C LEU A 7 -10.23 4.83 2.62
N ARG A 8 -11.03 3.77 2.76
CA ARG A 8 -10.85 2.71 3.74
C ARG A 8 -10.13 1.52 3.07
N LEU A 9 -8.85 1.33 3.41
CA LEU A 9 -8.01 0.30 2.81
C LEU A 9 -7.81 -0.86 3.79
N ALA A 10 -8.13 -2.08 3.37
CA ALA A 10 -7.87 -3.26 4.17
C ALA A 10 -6.36 -3.55 4.21
N HIS A 11 -5.75 -3.46 5.40
CA HIS A 11 -4.34 -3.73 5.64
C HIS A 11 -4.04 -5.22 5.49
N ARG A 12 -3.38 -5.60 4.39
CA ARG A 12 -3.06 -6.98 3.99
C ARG A 12 -4.29 -7.87 3.76
N GLY A 13 -5.43 -7.27 3.44
CA GLY A 13 -6.71 -7.97 3.29
C GLY A 13 -7.46 -8.18 4.61
N ASP A 14 -8.54 -8.97 4.59
CA ASP A 14 -9.28 -9.32 5.81
C ASP A 14 -8.71 -10.59 6.45
N TRP A 15 -7.74 -10.41 7.35
CA TRP A 15 -7.08 -11.51 8.04
C TRP A 15 -7.95 -12.20 9.11
N ARG A 16 -9.20 -11.74 9.35
CA ARG A 16 -10.21 -12.49 10.11
C ARG A 16 -10.69 -13.71 9.34
N ALA A 17 -10.70 -13.62 8.00
CA ALA A 17 -11.17 -14.68 7.12
C ALA A 17 -10.06 -15.63 6.66
N ALA A 18 -8.82 -15.10 6.44
CA ALA A 18 -7.69 -15.86 5.90
C ALA A 18 -6.36 -15.22 6.33
N PRO A 19 -5.21 -15.92 6.18
CA PRO A 19 -3.91 -15.33 6.48
C PRO A 19 -3.66 -14.03 5.70
N GLU A 20 -3.02 -13.05 6.37
CA GLU A 20 -2.64 -11.77 5.76
C GLU A 20 -1.88 -11.96 4.43
N ASN A 21 -2.01 -11.01 3.51
CA ASN A 21 -1.35 -11.04 2.18
C ASN A 21 -1.68 -12.29 1.33
N SER A 22 -2.76 -13.03 1.65
CA SER A 22 -3.25 -14.13 0.82
C SER A 22 -4.36 -13.67 -0.13
N LEU A 23 -4.55 -14.37 -1.24
CA LEU A 23 -5.63 -14.07 -2.18
C LEU A 23 -7.00 -14.14 -1.50
N ALA A 24 -7.21 -15.14 -0.63
CA ALA A 24 -8.46 -15.28 0.11
C ALA A 24 -8.73 -14.13 1.07
N ALA A 25 -7.71 -13.57 1.74
CA ALA A 25 -7.86 -12.39 2.60
C ALA A 25 -8.19 -11.14 1.77
N VAL A 26 -7.59 -10.99 0.60
CA VAL A 26 -7.86 -9.90 -0.34
C VAL A 26 -9.30 -9.96 -0.86
N GLU A 27 -9.76 -11.12 -1.32
CA GLU A 27 -11.13 -11.34 -1.80
C GLU A 27 -12.15 -11.10 -0.69
N ALA A 28 -11.87 -11.59 0.54
CA ALA A 28 -12.73 -11.38 1.69
C ALA A 28 -12.86 -9.89 2.04
N ALA A 29 -11.77 -9.13 2.01
CA ALA A 29 -11.79 -7.69 2.27
C ALA A 29 -12.66 -6.94 1.27
N LEU A 30 -12.50 -7.22 -0.02
CA LEU A 30 -13.29 -6.56 -1.08
C LEU A 30 -14.78 -6.96 -1.08
N ALA A 31 -15.15 -8.03 -0.39
CA ALA A 31 -16.55 -8.38 -0.17
C ALA A 31 -17.21 -7.53 0.93
N VAL A 32 -16.44 -6.80 1.72
CA VAL A 32 -16.95 -5.88 2.76
C VAL A 32 -17.39 -4.58 2.12
N PRO A 33 -18.67 -4.14 2.26
CA PRO A 33 -19.19 -2.95 1.57
C PRO A 33 -18.46 -1.65 1.89
N GLY A 34 -17.83 -1.54 3.07
CA GLY A 34 -17.06 -0.37 3.50
C GLY A 34 -15.61 -0.34 3.02
N CYS A 35 -15.15 -1.37 2.30
CA CYS A 35 -13.78 -1.47 1.82
C CYS A 35 -13.64 -0.80 0.45
N ASP A 36 -12.86 0.29 0.38
CA ASP A 36 -12.60 1.02 -0.87
C ASP A 36 -11.39 0.48 -1.62
N GLY A 37 -10.54 -0.29 -0.91
CA GLY A 37 -9.31 -0.82 -1.50
C GLY A 37 -8.46 -1.61 -0.53
N LEU A 38 -7.22 -1.82 -0.92
CA LEU A 38 -6.28 -2.71 -0.26
C LEU A 38 -4.95 -2.01 -0.03
N GLU A 39 -4.32 -2.35 1.07
CA GLU A 39 -2.87 -2.21 1.24
C GLU A 39 -2.25 -3.60 1.32
N PHE A 40 -1.11 -3.82 0.70
CA PHE A 40 -0.38 -5.07 0.78
C PHE A 40 1.11 -4.90 0.45
N ASP A 41 1.91 -5.85 0.95
CA ASP A 41 3.36 -5.83 0.93
C ASP A 41 3.93 -6.69 -0.20
N ILE A 42 4.92 -6.17 -0.92
CA ILE A 42 5.58 -6.87 -2.03
C ILE A 42 7.03 -7.20 -1.69
N ARG A 43 7.36 -8.49 -1.91
CA ARG A 43 8.73 -9.02 -1.90
C ARG A 43 9.07 -9.74 -3.20
N CYS A 44 10.35 -10.06 -3.35
CA CYS A 44 10.89 -10.76 -4.50
C CYS A 44 11.15 -12.24 -4.18
N SER A 45 10.60 -13.15 -4.98
CA SER A 45 10.98 -14.56 -4.95
C SER A 45 12.37 -14.79 -5.54
N SER A 46 12.96 -15.99 -5.35
CA SER A 46 14.28 -16.31 -5.90
C SER A 46 14.36 -16.28 -7.44
N ASP A 47 13.23 -16.42 -8.10
CA ASP A 47 13.09 -16.35 -9.56
C ASP A 47 12.60 -14.98 -10.07
N GLY A 48 12.66 -13.93 -9.22
CA GLY A 48 12.41 -12.55 -9.62
C GLY A 48 10.93 -12.15 -9.70
N VAL A 49 10.01 -12.99 -9.24
CA VAL A 49 8.57 -12.73 -9.28
C VAL A 49 8.13 -11.92 -8.06
N ALA A 50 7.29 -10.90 -8.28
CA ALA A 50 6.66 -10.13 -7.22
C ALA A 50 5.59 -10.97 -6.51
N VAL A 51 5.73 -11.13 -5.19
CA VAL A 51 4.82 -11.92 -4.33
C VAL A 51 4.34 -11.10 -3.14
N LEU A 52 3.16 -11.43 -2.60
CA LEU A 52 2.60 -10.74 -1.45
C LEU A 52 3.13 -11.34 -0.15
N LEU A 53 4.02 -10.64 0.53
CA LEU A 53 4.58 -11.07 1.82
C LEU A 53 5.18 -9.88 2.57
N HIS A 54 4.81 -9.70 3.85
CA HIS A 54 5.39 -8.63 4.68
C HIS A 54 6.82 -8.94 5.14
N ASP A 55 7.00 -10.07 5.81
CA ASP A 55 8.27 -10.43 6.44
C ASP A 55 9.31 -10.93 5.42
N GLU A 56 10.59 -10.85 5.75
CA GLU A 56 11.65 -11.45 4.93
C GLU A 56 11.57 -12.98 4.89
N SER A 57 10.92 -13.57 5.91
CA SER A 57 10.78 -15.02 6.03
C SER A 57 9.33 -15.45 6.23
N LEU A 58 9.05 -16.70 5.94
CA LEU A 58 7.75 -17.33 6.10
C LEU A 58 7.45 -17.76 7.55
N ALA A 59 8.34 -17.41 8.50
CA ALA A 59 8.29 -17.97 9.86
C ALA A 59 7.05 -17.56 10.65
N ARG A 60 6.63 -16.29 10.59
CA ARG A 60 5.54 -15.75 11.42
C ARG A 60 4.17 -16.28 10.99
N VAL A 61 3.86 -16.19 9.71
CA VAL A 61 2.53 -16.53 9.18
C VAL A 61 2.46 -18.00 8.75
N GLN A 62 3.39 -18.44 7.91
CA GLN A 62 3.37 -19.78 7.31
C GLN A 62 4.07 -20.85 8.17
N ARG A 63 4.68 -20.47 9.30
CA ARG A 63 5.40 -21.37 10.22
C ARG A 63 6.57 -22.12 9.58
N MET A 64 7.15 -21.57 8.51
CA MET A 64 8.27 -22.14 7.75
C MET A 64 9.51 -21.25 7.90
N PRO A 65 10.65 -21.73 8.46
CA PRO A 65 11.84 -20.93 8.69
C PRO A 65 12.69 -20.78 7.39
N ALA A 66 12.06 -20.33 6.31
CA ALA A 66 12.73 -20.04 5.05
C ALA A 66 12.58 -18.56 4.68
N ALA A 67 13.61 -17.97 4.08
CA ALA A 67 13.51 -16.62 3.54
C ALA A 67 12.78 -16.62 2.19
N CYS A 68 11.96 -15.60 1.93
CA CYS A 68 11.25 -15.43 0.67
C CYS A 68 12.19 -15.51 -0.54
N ALA A 69 13.30 -14.79 -0.47
CA ALA A 69 14.31 -14.72 -1.54
C ALA A 69 15.03 -16.05 -1.85
N THR A 70 14.79 -17.12 -1.07
CA THR A 70 15.37 -18.42 -1.33
C THR A 70 14.43 -19.41 -2.01
N LEU A 71 13.15 -19.04 -2.15
CA LEU A 71 12.10 -19.88 -2.75
C LEU A 71 11.59 -19.25 -4.04
N THR A 72 11.29 -20.09 -5.03
CA THR A 72 10.61 -19.67 -6.26
C THR A 72 9.16 -19.30 -5.98
N ALA A 73 8.53 -18.52 -6.86
CA ALA A 73 7.10 -18.20 -6.73
C ALA A 73 6.22 -19.48 -6.70
N ALA A 74 6.59 -20.53 -7.44
CA ALA A 74 5.88 -21.80 -7.42
C ALA A 74 5.99 -22.53 -6.08
N GLU A 75 7.13 -22.43 -5.39
CA GLU A 75 7.31 -22.98 -4.04
C GLU A 75 6.55 -22.15 -3.01
N LEU A 76 6.59 -20.80 -3.12
CA LEU A 76 5.85 -19.89 -2.26
C LEU A 76 4.33 -20.09 -2.34
N ALA A 77 3.81 -20.39 -3.53
CA ALA A 77 2.40 -20.72 -3.74
C ALA A 77 1.92 -21.93 -2.93
N GLN A 78 2.79 -22.90 -2.62
CA GLN A 78 2.46 -24.05 -1.77
C GLN A 78 2.17 -23.65 -0.30
N TYR A 79 2.63 -22.46 0.10
CA TYR A 79 2.37 -21.87 1.42
C TYR A 79 1.27 -20.80 1.39
N GLY A 80 0.50 -20.70 0.28
CA GLY A 80 -0.61 -19.76 0.14
C GLY A 80 -0.16 -18.33 -0.15
N ILE A 81 1.09 -18.09 -0.55
CA ILE A 81 1.62 -16.78 -0.93
C ILE A 81 1.35 -16.56 -2.42
N PRO A 82 0.48 -15.61 -2.79
CA PRO A 82 0.15 -15.33 -4.18
C PRO A 82 1.21 -14.43 -4.83
N THR A 83 1.29 -14.47 -6.15
CA THR A 83 1.99 -13.46 -6.92
C THR A 83 1.13 -12.19 -7.06
N LEU A 84 1.77 -11.03 -7.27
CA LEU A 84 1.07 -9.78 -7.55
C LEU A 84 0.15 -9.91 -8.77
N GLY A 85 0.61 -10.59 -9.83
CA GLY A 85 -0.20 -10.81 -11.02
C GLY A 85 -1.47 -11.64 -10.77
N GLN A 86 -1.39 -12.67 -9.90
CA GLN A 86 -2.57 -13.44 -9.50
C GLN A 86 -3.59 -12.57 -8.75
N VAL A 87 -3.13 -11.72 -7.84
CA VAL A 87 -4.01 -10.83 -7.08
C VAL A 87 -4.66 -9.80 -8.00
N LEU A 88 -3.88 -9.08 -8.80
CA LEU A 88 -4.43 -8.04 -9.69
C LEU A 88 -5.39 -8.62 -10.73
N GLY A 89 -5.10 -9.82 -11.27
CA GLY A 89 -6.00 -10.50 -12.17
C GLY A 89 -7.35 -10.93 -11.54
N ALA A 90 -7.35 -11.20 -10.21
CA ALA A 90 -8.56 -11.58 -9.49
C ALA A 90 -9.45 -10.38 -9.11
N ILE A 91 -8.84 -9.24 -8.71
CA ILE A 91 -9.59 -8.10 -8.13
C ILE A 91 -10.01 -7.05 -9.17
N GLY A 92 -9.50 -7.10 -10.38
CA GLY A 92 -9.78 -6.09 -11.42
C GLY A 92 -9.21 -4.71 -11.10
N CYS A 93 -9.76 -3.65 -11.70
CA CYS A 93 -9.18 -2.30 -11.68
C CYS A 93 -9.91 -1.29 -10.76
N ASP A 94 -11.03 -1.66 -10.16
CA ASP A 94 -11.87 -0.74 -9.38
C ASP A 94 -11.31 -0.42 -7.98
N PRO A 95 -10.83 -1.41 -7.18
CA PRO A 95 -10.32 -1.12 -5.84
C PRO A 95 -9.07 -0.24 -5.90
N PHE A 96 -8.94 0.68 -4.94
CA PHE A 96 -7.69 1.43 -4.75
C PHE A 96 -6.62 0.52 -4.14
N LEU A 97 -5.35 0.71 -4.55
CA LEU A 97 -4.22 -0.08 -4.06
C LEU A 97 -3.12 0.81 -3.49
N ASP A 98 -2.74 0.55 -2.26
CA ASP A 98 -1.46 0.97 -1.70
C ASP A 98 -0.49 -0.24 -1.75
N VAL A 99 0.47 -0.19 -2.65
CA VAL A 99 1.42 -1.28 -2.92
C VAL A 99 2.75 -0.96 -2.24
N GLU A 100 2.96 -1.51 -1.03
CA GLU A 100 4.22 -1.31 -0.32
C GLU A 100 5.33 -2.20 -0.88
N LEU A 101 6.38 -1.60 -1.40
CA LEU A 101 7.59 -2.32 -1.80
C LEU A 101 8.55 -2.41 -0.62
N LYS A 102 8.91 -3.64 -0.22
CA LYS A 102 9.93 -3.92 0.81
C LYS A 102 11.35 -3.92 0.25
N GLU A 103 11.47 -4.01 -1.05
CA GLU A 103 12.72 -4.03 -1.82
C GLU A 103 12.46 -3.66 -3.28
N PRO A 104 13.47 -3.31 -4.10
CA PRO A 104 13.29 -3.12 -5.53
C PRO A 104 12.92 -4.45 -6.21
N VAL A 105 11.74 -4.49 -6.84
CA VAL A 105 11.23 -5.69 -7.53
C VAL A 105 10.77 -5.30 -8.94
N GLN A 106 11.59 -5.57 -9.95
CA GLN A 106 11.26 -5.22 -11.34
C GLN A 106 9.95 -5.85 -11.79
N GLY A 107 9.70 -7.11 -11.40
CA GLY A 107 8.44 -7.79 -11.70
C GLY A 107 7.20 -7.09 -11.13
N ALA A 108 7.33 -6.31 -10.05
CA ALA A 108 6.22 -5.50 -9.54
C ALA A 108 5.92 -4.32 -10.45
N ILE A 109 6.96 -3.62 -10.94
CA ILE A 109 6.78 -2.51 -11.89
C ILE A 109 6.10 -3.00 -13.17
N ASP A 110 6.58 -4.12 -13.73
CA ASP A 110 6.07 -4.67 -14.99
C ASP A 110 4.60 -5.11 -14.87
N VAL A 111 4.25 -5.76 -13.76
CA VAL A 111 2.86 -6.20 -13.48
C VAL A 111 1.95 -5.01 -13.21
N LEU A 112 2.38 -4.03 -12.42
CA LEU A 112 1.59 -2.82 -12.16
C LEU A 112 1.36 -2.01 -13.45
N GLU A 113 2.35 -1.90 -14.32
CA GLU A 113 2.20 -1.22 -15.61
C GLU A 113 1.19 -1.94 -16.50
N LEU A 114 1.25 -3.27 -16.55
CA LEU A 114 0.34 -4.09 -17.36
C LEU A 114 -1.12 -3.99 -16.86
N GLU A 115 -1.34 -4.12 -15.55
CA GLU A 115 -2.67 -4.27 -14.96
C GLU A 115 -3.30 -2.94 -14.54
N ARG A 116 -2.51 -1.91 -14.22
CA ARG A 116 -2.95 -0.63 -13.67
C ARG A 116 -2.41 0.59 -14.43
N GLY A 117 -1.54 0.38 -15.44
CA GLY A 117 -1.00 1.47 -16.24
C GLY A 117 -2.10 2.20 -17.02
N ARG A 118 -2.02 3.52 -17.04
CA ARG A 118 -2.87 4.39 -17.85
C ARG A 118 -2.11 5.65 -18.29
N ILE A 119 -2.68 6.39 -19.20
CA ILE A 119 -2.24 7.76 -19.52
C ILE A 119 -3.19 8.72 -18.79
N ASP A 120 -2.64 9.73 -18.10
CA ASP A 120 -3.42 10.79 -17.45
C ASP A 120 -3.89 11.85 -18.47
N ASP A 121 -4.62 12.87 -17.99
CA ASP A 121 -5.17 13.92 -18.83
C ASP A 121 -4.09 14.82 -19.45
N ASP A 122 -2.88 14.84 -18.89
CA ASP A 122 -1.71 15.55 -19.41
C ASP A 122 -0.88 14.69 -20.39
N GLY A 123 -1.31 13.48 -20.68
CA GLY A 123 -0.61 12.55 -21.59
C GLY A 123 0.57 11.82 -20.95
N ARG A 124 0.64 11.74 -19.61
CA ARG A 124 1.74 11.10 -18.89
C ARG A 124 1.37 9.70 -18.43
N PRO A 125 2.31 8.73 -18.50
CA PRO A 125 2.10 7.39 -17.92
C PRO A 125 1.89 7.48 -16.41
N THR A 126 0.82 6.87 -15.89
CA THR A 126 0.51 6.83 -14.46
C THR A 126 -0.18 5.51 -14.10
N LEU A 127 -0.60 5.34 -12.85
CA LEU A 127 -1.37 4.19 -12.37
C LEU A 127 -2.84 4.56 -12.19
N ARG A 128 -3.73 3.62 -12.51
CA ARG A 128 -5.15 3.72 -12.20
C ARG A 128 -5.39 3.22 -10.79
N SER A 129 -5.98 4.05 -9.93
CA SER A 129 -6.40 3.66 -8.58
C SER A 129 -5.31 2.88 -7.82
N ALA A 130 -4.06 3.30 -7.96
CA ALA A 130 -2.95 2.65 -7.28
C ALA A 130 -1.81 3.63 -6.99
N VAL A 131 -1.09 3.38 -5.92
CA VAL A 131 0.12 4.08 -5.50
C VAL A 131 1.18 3.05 -5.11
N VAL A 132 2.45 3.42 -5.25
CA VAL A 132 3.56 2.65 -4.71
C VAL A 132 4.05 3.34 -3.44
N SER A 133 4.13 2.61 -2.33
CA SER A 133 4.64 3.11 -1.08
C SER A 133 5.88 2.36 -0.59
N SER A 134 6.64 2.97 0.29
CA SER A 134 7.77 2.34 0.99
C SER A 134 8.25 3.18 2.17
N PHE A 135 8.80 2.51 3.20
CA PHE A 135 9.62 3.13 4.25
C PHE A 135 11.03 3.48 3.78
N GLU A 136 11.49 2.85 2.69
CA GLU A 136 12.87 2.94 2.22
C GLU A 136 12.99 3.99 1.11
N GLU A 137 13.69 5.09 1.39
CA GLU A 137 13.99 6.15 0.41
C GLU A 137 14.58 5.60 -0.90
N ARG A 138 15.52 4.64 -0.79
CA ARG A 138 16.17 4.04 -1.96
C ARG A 138 15.19 3.36 -2.91
N ILE A 139 14.08 2.81 -2.36
CA ILE A 139 13.04 2.15 -3.16
C ILE A 139 12.20 3.21 -3.88
N LEU A 140 11.78 4.27 -3.19
CA LEU A 140 11.02 5.37 -3.79
C LEU A 140 11.81 6.09 -4.88
N ARG A 141 13.12 6.30 -4.70
CA ARG A 141 14.02 6.84 -5.74
C ARG A 141 14.12 5.86 -6.92
N TRP A 142 14.31 4.58 -6.66
CA TRP A 142 14.34 3.56 -7.70
C TRP A 142 13.04 3.51 -8.51
N VAL A 143 11.87 3.61 -7.87
CA VAL A 143 10.57 3.70 -8.57
C VAL A 143 10.50 4.99 -9.40
N ALA A 144 10.96 6.13 -8.86
CA ALA A 144 11.01 7.41 -9.58
C ALA A 144 11.87 7.35 -10.84
N ASP A 145 13.01 6.67 -10.77
CA ASP A 145 13.91 6.47 -11.92
C ASP A 145 13.28 5.61 -13.01
N GLN A 146 12.50 4.60 -12.64
CA GLN A 146 11.80 3.71 -13.56
C GLN A 146 10.53 4.36 -14.14
N ARG A 147 9.76 5.02 -13.29
CA ARG A 147 8.43 5.56 -13.59
C ARG A 147 8.24 6.91 -12.88
N PRO A 148 8.81 8.00 -13.40
CA PRO A 148 8.86 9.30 -12.71
C PRO A 148 7.48 9.89 -12.40
N THR A 149 6.47 9.55 -13.16
CA THR A 149 5.10 10.09 -13.04
C THR A 149 4.16 9.21 -12.23
N TRP A 150 4.61 8.04 -11.77
CA TRP A 150 3.79 7.20 -10.90
C TRP A 150 3.62 7.84 -9.52
N PRO A 151 2.42 7.81 -8.93
CA PRO A 151 2.19 8.31 -7.59
C PRO A 151 2.95 7.45 -6.58
N ARG A 152 3.64 8.12 -5.64
CA ARG A 152 4.44 7.49 -4.59
C ARG A 152 4.07 8.07 -3.24
N TRP A 153 4.00 7.23 -2.21
CA TRP A 153 3.83 7.64 -0.82
C TRP A 153 5.05 7.23 0.01
N LEU A 154 5.50 8.14 0.88
CA LEU A 154 6.52 7.84 1.88
C LEU A 154 5.83 7.25 3.12
N ASN A 155 6.18 6.02 3.50
CA ASN A 155 5.75 5.43 4.77
C ASN A 155 6.64 5.97 5.90
N ALA A 156 6.04 6.49 6.98
CA ALA A 156 6.77 7.13 8.07
C ALA A 156 6.09 6.91 9.44
N SER A 157 6.84 7.07 10.52
CA SER A 157 6.32 6.99 11.88
C SER A 157 5.72 8.29 12.40
N ASP A 158 6.03 9.42 11.75
CA ASP A 158 5.54 10.74 12.15
C ASP A 158 5.33 11.67 10.94
N LEU A 159 4.65 12.79 11.18
CA LEU A 159 4.41 13.85 10.20
C LEU A 159 5.19 15.12 10.58
N SER A 160 6.46 14.96 10.99
CA SER A 160 7.35 16.09 11.34
C SER A 160 7.70 16.93 10.12
N ALA A 161 8.20 18.14 10.35
CA ALA A 161 8.70 19.00 9.27
C ALA A 161 9.79 18.31 8.46
N ALA A 162 10.69 17.56 9.11
CA ALA A 162 11.75 16.82 8.43
C ALA A 162 11.18 15.70 7.53
N THR A 163 10.13 14.99 7.98
CA THR A 163 9.44 13.95 7.19
C THR A 163 8.73 14.57 5.98
N ILE A 164 8.10 15.74 6.17
CA ILE A 164 7.45 16.50 5.09
C ILE A 164 8.48 16.93 4.05
N ASP A 165 9.57 17.56 4.47
CA ASP A 165 10.65 18.00 3.57
C ASP A 165 11.24 16.80 2.80
N HIS A 166 11.43 15.68 3.48
CA HIS A 166 11.95 14.47 2.86
C HIS A 166 10.99 13.88 1.80
N ALA A 167 9.68 13.84 2.08
CA ALA A 167 8.68 13.39 1.11
C ALA A 167 8.66 14.27 -0.15
N LEU A 168 8.81 15.60 0.02
CA LEU A 168 8.92 16.56 -1.10
C LEU A 168 10.18 16.30 -1.93
N GLU A 169 11.34 16.09 -1.29
CA GLU A 169 12.60 15.76 -1.97
C GLU A 169 12.51 14.46 -2.79
N LEU A 170 11.73 13.49 -2.31
CA LEU A 170 11.46 12.23 -3.01
C LEU A 170 10.41 12.37 -4.12
N GLY A 171 9.74 13.52 -4.23
CA GLY A 171 8.64 13.73 -5.17
C GLY A 171 7.43 12.84 -4.85
N CYS A 172 7.19 12.54 -3.57
CA CYS A 172 6.01 11.84 -3.13
C CYS A 172 4.76 12.74 -3.20
N SER A 173 3.60 12.15 -3.42
CA SER A 173 2.32 12.87 -3.42
C SER A 173 1.64 12.87 -2.05
N ALA A 174 2.04 11.96 -1.16
CA ALA A 174 1.53 11.89 0.21
C ALA A 174 2.53 11.18 1.14
N ILE A 175 2.24 11.24 2.45
CA ILE A 175 2.93 10.49 3.49
C ILE A 175 1.91 9.53 4.12
N SER A 176 2.24 8.24 4.15
CA SER A 176 1.47 7.22 4.88
C SER A 176 2.09 7.05 6.27
N VAL A 177 1.40 7.51 7.31
CA VAL A 177 2.00 7.76 8.63
C VAL A 177 1.30 6.97 9.74
N ASP A 178 2.06 6.53 10.77
CA ASP A 178 1.48 6.00 12.00
C ASP A 178 0.54 7.05 12.62
N TRP A 179 -0.73 6.68 12.81
CA TRP A 179 -1.76 7.59 13.31
C TRP A 179 -1.43 8.20 14.69
N HIS A 180 -0.56 7.58 15.50
CA HIS A 180 -0.08 8.15 16.75
C HIS A 180 0.81 9.38 16.54
N GLY A 181 1.48 9.48 15.39
CA GLY A 181 2.33 10.59 14.99
C GLY A 181 1.60 11.76 14.32
N ILE A 182 0.24 11.75 14.32
CA ILE A 182 -0.58 12.75 13.63
C ILE A 182 -1.15 13.78 14.62
N ASP A 183 -0.89 15.05 14.37
CA ASP A 183 -1.59 16.18 14.99
C ASP A 183 -2.07 17.20 13.93
N ALA A 184 -3.06 18.02 14.29
CA ALA A 184 -3.66 18.97 13.36
C ALA A 184 -2.66 20.00 12.79
N GLY A 185 -1.64 20.39 13.56
CA GLY A 185 -0.61 21.32 13.10
C GLY A 185 0.32 20.67 12.07
N ALA A 186 0.66 19.39 12.27
CA ALA A 186 1.45 18.60 11.31
C ALA A 186 0.69 18.40 9.99
N VAL A 187 -0.61 18.07 10.08
CA VAL A 187 -1.48 17.93 8.91
C VAL A 187 -1.58 19.22 8.12
N ALA A 188 -1.81 20.37 8.81
CA ALA A 188 -1.87 21.67 8.14
C ALA A 188 -0.57 21.97 7.36
N ARG A 189 0.61 21.70 7.95
CA ARG A 189 1.89 21.89 7.27
C ARG A 189 2.06 20.99 6.04
N ALA A 190 1.63 19.72 6.13
CA ALA A 190 1.68 18.80 4.98
C ALA A 190 0.80 19.32 3.83
N HIS A 191 -0.44 19.71 4.12
CA HIS A 191 -1.36 20.27 3.13
C HIS A 191 -0.85 21.58 2.53
N GLU A 192 -0.30 22.51 3.35
CA GLU A 192 0.31 23.76 2.88
C GLU A 192 1.49 23.50 1.92
N SER A 193 2.17 22.36 2.10
CA SER A 193 3.26 21.91 1.23
C SER A 193 2.78 21.15 0.00
N GLY A 194 1.46 20.96 -0.16
CA GLY A 194 0.87 20.22 -1.28
C GLY A 194 0.90 18.68 -1.14
N LEU A 195 1.20 18.16 0.07
CA LEU A 195 1.20 16.73 0.35
C LEU A 195 -0.13 16.31 0.98
N GLY A 196 -0.69 15.19 0.49
CA GLY A 196 -1.71 14.45 1.21
C GLY A 196 -1.12 13.65 2.37
N PHE A 197 -1.98 13.11 3.24
CA PHE A 197 -1.55 12.09 4.18
C PHE A 197 -2.54 10.92 4.22
N ALA A 198 -2.01 9.72 4.43
CA ALA A 198 -2.73 8.51 4.77
C ALA A 198 -2.33 8.07 6.19
N ALA A 199 -3.13 7.24 6.83
CA ALA A 199 -2.83 6.77 8.20
C ALA A 199 -2.85 5.24 8.30
N TRP A 200 -1.98 4.66 9.16
CA TRP A 200 -1.92 3.24 9.47
C TRP A 200 -1.52 2.97 10.93
N THR A 201 -1.77 1.84 11.53
CA THR A 201 -2.85 0.93 11.18
C THR A 201 -3.96 1.13 12.19
N VAL A 202 -5.14 1.50 11.73
CA VAL A 202 -6.28 1.85 12.58
C VAL A 202 -7.15 0.62 12.84
N ARG A 203 -7.53 0.41 14.11
CA ARG A 203 -8.25 -0.78 14.59
C ARG A 203 -9.56 -0.48 15.30
N ASP A 204 -9.96 0.79 15.35
CA ASP A 204 -11.23 1.21 15.94
C ASP A 204 -11.82 2.40 15.19
N GLU A 205 -13.15 2.46 15.19
CA GLU A 205 -13.91 3.46 14.44
C GLU A 205 -13.72 4.89 14.97
N ALA A 206 -13.46 5.07 16.27
CA ALA A 206 -13.24 6.42 16.83
C ALA A 206 -11.93 7.01 16.31
N THR A 207 -10.87 6.22 16.24
CA THR A 207 -9.59 6.62 15.63
C THR A 207 -9.76 6.84 14.13
N TYR A 208 -10.51 5.99 13.42
CA TYR A 208 -10.81 6.19 12.00
C TYR A 208 -11.46 7.56 11.76
N ARG A 209 -12.55 7.87 12.47
CA ARG A 209 -13.26 9.17 12.36
C ARG A 209 -12.35 10.35 12.67
N ARG A 210 -11.51 10.22 13.68
CA ARG A 210 -10.55 11.27 14.03
C ARG A 210 -9.58 11.59 12.89
N VAL A 211 -9.01 10.59 12.23
CA VAL A 211 -8.06 10.83 11.13
C VAL A 211 -8.78 11.24 9.83
N GLU A 212 -9.99 10.74 9.60
CA GLU A 212 -10.89 11.21 8.54
C GLU A 212 -11.22 12.70 8.70
N ASP A 213 -11.62 13.13 9.91
CA ASP A 213 -11.91 14.55 10.22
C ASP A 213 -10.69 15.47 10.02
N LEU A 214 -9.48 14.93 10.11
CA LEU A 214 -8.24 15.66 9.82
C LEU A 214 -7.94 15.73 8.31
N GLY A 215 -8.74 15.07 7.47
CA GLY A 215 -8.59 15.10 6.01
C GLY A 215 -7.62 14.04 5.46
N ALA A 216 -7.51 12.89 6.12
CA ALA A 216 -6.76 11.75 5.57
C ALA A 216 -7.33 11.35 4.20
N ILE A 217 -6.45 11.14 3.21
CA ILE A 217 -6.85 10.67 1.88
C ILE A 217 -7.16 9.18 1.88
N ALA A 218 -6.53 8.42 2.77
CA ALA A 218 -6.77 7.00 2.99
C ALA A 218 -6.43 6.59 4.42
N VAL A 219 -7.04 5.51 4.90
CA VAL A 219 -6.73 4.89 6.20
C VAL A 219 -6.61 3.39 6.01
N CYS A 220 -5.44 2.85 6.33
CA CYS A 220 -5.23 1.41 6.41
C CYS A 220 -5.86 0.88 7.70
N VAL A 221 -6.84 0.00 7.57
CA VAL A 221 -7.67 -0.50 8.67
C VAL A 221 -7.55 -2.01 8.84
N GLU A 222 -7.82 -2.47 10.06
CA GLU A 222 -7.88 -3.89 10.40
C GLU A 222 -9.14 -4.22 11.22
N ALA A 223 -9.45 -5.51 11.28
CA ALA A 223 -10.53 -6.09 12.11
C ALA A 223 -11.90 -5.42 11.86
N GLY A 224 -12.61 -5.07 12.94
CA GLY A 224 -13.95 -4.49 12.87
C GLY A 224 -14.01 -3.10 12.22
N THR A 225 -12.90 -2.37 12.18
CA THR A 225 -12.83 -1.06 11.51
C THR A 225 -12.95 -1.19 9.98
N LEU A 226 -12.75 -2.38 9.42
CA LEU A 226 -13.00 -2.65 8.00
C LEU A 226 -14.50 -2.63 7.66
N ASP A 227 -15.35 -2.95 8.62
CA ASP A 227 -16.80 -3.09 8.39
C ASP A 227 -17.53 -1.73 8.28
N GLY A 228 -16.94 -0.62 8.75
CA GLY A 228 -17.48 0.75 8.69
C GLY A 228 -18.31 1.13 9.88
#